data_f654f3e155e5b26579825a9471639241
#
_entry.id   f654f3e155e5b26579825a9471639241
#
_cell.length_a   1.000
_cell.length_b   1.000
_cell.length_c   1.000
_cell.angle_alpha   90.00
_cell.angle_beta   90.00
_cell.angle_gamma   90.00
#
_symmetry.space_group_name_H-M   'P 1'
#
loop_
_entity.id
_entity.type
_entity.pdbx_description
1 polymer ?
#
loop_
_entity_poly.entity_id
_entity_poly.type
_entity_poly.pdbx_seq_one_letter_code
_entity_poly.pdbx_strand_id
1 'polypeptide(L)'
;SDMAMSSSVGNIDNHLYRYLKKAWPGPFTVIVDRNRTLPKQIKDKRPVVGIRIPNEKITLEIINYFGKPLAVSSLPVEDGQAPLKMGYEIEDQFGHAVDLIVDMGEELSGEESTVIDATDDSIEVVRQGAGDQSLFGI
;
A
#
# COMPACT_ATOMS: atom_id res chain seq x y z
N SER A 1 -4.71 1.27 -8.82
CA SER A 1 -5.46 0.07 -9.19
C SER A 1 -4.72 -0.82 -10.18
N ASP A 2 -3.78 -0.29 -10.95
CA ASP A 2 -3.04 -1.03 -11.95
C ASP A 2 -1.61 -0.49 -12.13
N MET A 3 -0.81 -1.16 -12.97
CA MET A 3 0.58 -0.79 -13.25
C MET A 3 0.72 0.58 -13.93
N ALA A 4 -0.24 0.96 -14.78
CA ALA A 4 -0.21 2.26 -15.45
C ALA A 4 -0.39 3.39 -14.43
N MET A 5 -1.33 3.25 -13.51
CA MET A 5 -1.54 4.20 -12.42
C MET A 5 -0.32 4.27 -11.49
N SER A 6 0.31 3.13 -11.17
CA SER A 6 1.53 3.08 -10.35
C SER A 6 2.69 3.81 -11.03
N SER A 7 2.89 3.61 -12.32
CA SER A 7 3.94 4.28 -13.11
C SER A 7 3.70 5.80 -13.27
N SER A 8 2.48 6.27 -13.03
CA SER A 8 2.18 7.70 -13.05
C SER A 8 2.68 8.44 -11.81
N VAL A 9 2.97 7.74 -10.71
CA VAL A 9 3.41 8.34 -9.44
C VAL A 9 4.83 7.97 -9.05
N GLY A 10 5.33 6.82 -9.49
CA GLY A 10 6.67 6.33 -9.19
C GLY A 10 7.44 5.89 -10.43
N ASN A 11 8.76 5.92 -10.33
CA ASN A 11 9.64 5.45 -11.39
C ASN A 11 9.78 3.92 -11.30
N ILE A 12 9.23 3.23 -12.29
CA ILE A 12 9.28 1.76 -12.39
C ILE A 12 10.00 1.41 -13.68
N ASP A 13 11.19 0.88 -13.56
CA ASP A 13 11.96 0.38 -14.69
C ASP A 13 11.52 -1.02 -15.14
N ASN A 14 12.08 -1.50 -16.25
CA ASN A 14 11.73 -2.81 -16.80
C ASN A 14 12.17 -3.98 -15.91
N HIS A 15 13.22 -3.82 -15.12
CA HIS A 15 13.69 -4.82 -14.18
C HIS A 15 12.72 -5.00 -13.04
N LEU A 16 12.40 -3.91 -12.35
CA LEU A 16 11.42 -3.88 -11.26
C LEU A 16 10.02 -4.32 -11.74
N TYR A 17 9.61 -3.90 -12.92
CA TYR A 17 8.32 -4.28 -13.51
C TYR A 17 8.07 -5.78 -13.53
N ARG A 18 9.11 -6.59 -13.82
CA ARG A 18 8.99 -8.06 -13.85
C ARG A 18 8.63 -8.66 -12.50
N TYR A 19 9.15 -8.09 -11.42
CA TYR A 19 8.80 -8.50 -10.06
C TYR A 19 7.40 -8.02 -9.68
N LEU A 20 7.07 -6.76 -9.98
CA LEU A 20 5.79 -6.18 -9.66
C LEU A 20 4.62 -6.90 -10.32
N LYS A 21 4.77 -7.40 -11.52
CA LYS A 21 3.74 -8.23 -12.19
C LYS A 21 3.40 -9.51 -11.44
N LYS A 22 4.30 -10.02 -10.63
CA LYS A 22 4.08 -11.22 -9.80
C LYS A 22 3.58 -10.84 -8.41
N ALA A 23 4.01 -9.70 -7.89
CA ALA A 23 3.72 -9.22 -6.54
C ALA A 23 2.38 -8.49 -6.42
N TRP A 24 1.92 -7.85 -7.51
CA TRP A 24 0.70 -7.06 -7.55
C TRP A 24 -0.35 -7.62 -8.52
N PRO A 25 -1.64 -7.60 -8.13
CA PRO A 25 -2.18 -7.23 -6.81
C PRO A 25 -1.72 -8.19 -5.70
N GLY A 26 -1.41 -7.64 -4.52
CA GLY A 26 -0.93 -8.48 -3.43
C GLY A 26 -0.46 -7.71 -2.19
N PRO A 27 0.06 -8.44 -1.20
CA PRO A 27 0.43 -7.88 0.09
C PRO A 27 1.85 -7.27 0.09
N PHE A 28 2.16 -6.48 -0.94
CA PHE A 28 3.44 -5.80 -1.08
C PHE A 28 3.27 -4.30 -1.20
N THR A 29 4.03 -3.57 -0.41
CA THR A 29 4.27 -2.13 -0.57
C THR A 29 5.68 -1.95 -1.09
N VAL A 30 5.83 -1.30 -2.24
CA VAL A 30 7.14 -1.10 -2.86
C VAL A 30 7.49 0.37 -2.88
N ILE A 31 8.63 0.70 -2.29
CA ILE A 31 9.18 2.06 -2.24
C ILE A 31 10.01 2.26 -3.50
N VAL A 32 9.70 3.29 -4.24
CA VAL A 32 10.40 3.70 -5.47
C VAL A 32 10.65 5.20 -5.47
N ASP A 33 11.56 5.64 -6.32
CA ASP A 33 11.71 7.07 -6.58
C ASP A 33 10.41 7.66 -7.09
N ARG A 34 9.97 8.78 -6.49
CA ARG A 34 8.72 9.41 -6.89
C ARG A 34 8.83 10.11 -8.23
N ASN A 35 7.75 10.11 -8.97
CA ASN A 35 7.61 10.90 -10.17
C ASN A 35 7.32 12.38 -9.82
N ARG A 36 7.65 13.31 -10.72
CA ARG A 36 7.40 14.75 -10.55
C ARG A 36 5.92 15.13 -10.56
N THR A 37 5.05 14.25 -11.06
CA THR A 37 3.61 14.48 -11.21
C THR A 37 2.81 14.42 -9.92
N LEU A 38 3.37 13.93 -8.82
CA LEU A 38 2.67 13.88 -7.53
C LEU A 38 2.30 15.29 -7.04
N PRO A 39 1.04 15.51 -6.62
CA PRO A 39 0.60 16.78 -6.04
C PRO A 39 1.47 17.18 -4.84
N LYS A 40 1.71 18.49 -4.70
CA LYS A 40 2.52 19.02 -3.60
C LYS A 40 1.99 18.66 -2.21
N GLN A 41 0.67 18.49 -2.08
CA GLN A 41 -0.01 18.12 -0.83
C GLN A 41 0.33 16.71 -0.33
N ILE A 42 0.72 15.82 -1.25
CA ILE A 42 1.12 14.43 -0.94
C ILE A 42 2.65 14.32 -0.82
N LYS A 43 3.39 15.37 -1.22
CA LYS A 43 4.84 15.36 -1.18
C LYS A 43 5.35 15.41 0.27
N ASP A 44 5.84 14.29 0.73
CA ASP A 44 6.85 14.25 1.79
C ASP A 44 8.14 14.94 1.30
N LYS A 45 9.01 15.34 2.22
CA LYS A 45 10.35 15.87 1.90
C LYS A 45 11.23 14.84 1.20
N ARG A 46 10.95 13.56 1.37
CA ARG A 46 11.68 12.45 0.75
C ARG A 46 11.34 12.34 -0.74
N PRO A 47 12.34 12.04 -1.60
CA PRO A 47 12.12 11.89 -3.05
C PRO A 47 11.52 10.53 -3.42
N VAL A 48 10.90 9.80 -2.51
CA VAL A 48 10.39 8.44 -2.68
C VAL A 48 8.89 8.35 -2.41
N VAL A 49 8.27 7.29 -2.90
CA VAL A 49 6.86 6.97 -2.67
C VAL A 49 6.69 5.47 -2.49
N GLY A 50 5.91 5.07 -1.47
CA GLY A 50 5.47 3.70 -1.30
C GLY A 50 4.18 3.44 -2.08
N ILE A 51 4.17 2.44 -2.94
CA ILE A 51 3.04 2.08 -3.79
C ILE A 51 2.56 0.68 -3.43
N ARG A 52 1.25 0.49 -3.40
CA ARG A 52 0.61 -0.81 -3.25
C ARG A 52 -0.58 -0.95 -4.20
N ILE A 53 -0.71 -2.11 -4.81
CA ILE A 53 -1.94 -2.55 -5.49
C ILE A 53 -2.51 -3.69 -4.65
N PRO A 54 -3.54 -3.45 -3.83
CA PRO A 54 -4.08 -4.47 -2.95
C PRO A 54 -4.84 -5.53 -3.73
N ASN A 55 -4.79 -6.78 -3.28
CA ASN A 55 -5.63 -7.85 -3.78
C ASN A 55 -6.96 -7.86 -3.00
N GLU A 56 -7.71 -6.77 -3.10
CA GLU A 56 -8.99 -6.60 -2.42
C GLU A 56 -9.96 -5.87 -3.37
N LYS A 57 -11.05 -6.54 -3.69
CA LYS A 57 -11.97 -6.14 -4.77
C LYS A 57 -12.61 -4.77 -4.52
N ILE A 58 -13.10 -4.51 -3.32
CA ILE A 58 -13.82 -3.25 -3.02
C ILE A 58 -12.87 -2.06 -3.10
N THR A 59 -11.67 -2.18 -2.53
CA THR A 59 -10.64 -1.14 -2.63
C THR A 59 -10.28 -0.86 -4.09
N LEU A 60 -10.10 -1.90 -4.90
CA LEU A 60 -9.79 -1.74 -6.32
C LEU A 60 -10.94 -1.07 -7.09
N GLU A 61 -12.19 -1.41 -6.80
CA GLU A 61 -13.35 -0.77 -7.40
C GLU A 61 -13.45 0.72 -7.02
N ILE A 62 -13.21 1.06 -5.76
CA ILE A 62 -13.17 2.45 -5.29
C ILE A 62 -12.11 3.25 -6.05
N ILE A 63 -10.90 2.71 -6.16
CA ILE A 63 -9.80 3.38 -6.87
C ILE A 63 -10.11 3.52 -8.37
N ASN A 64 -10.66 2.48 -8.98
CA ASN A 64 -11.06 2.51 -10.40
C ASN A 64 -12.16 3.54 -10.67
N TYR A 65 -13.15 3.63 -9.81
CA TYR A 65 -14.22 4.62 -9.92
C TYR A 65 -13.68 6.06 -9.72
N PHE A 66 -12.81 6.23 -8.74
CA PHE A 66 -12.16 7.52 -8.47
C PHE A 66 -11.20 7.94 -9.60
N GLY A 67 -10.56 6.98 -10.27
CA GLY A 67 -9.69 7.20 -11.42
C GLY A 67 -8.32 7.79 -11.10
N LYS A 68 -7.94 7.85 -9.82
CA LYS A 68 -6.66 8.40 -9.34
C LYS A 68 -6.13 7.57 -8.18
N PRO A 69 -4.80 7.61 -7.92
CA PRO A 69 -4.24 7.00 -6.72
C PRO A 69 -4.84 7.60 -5.44
N LEU A 70 -4.99 6.76 -4.43
CA LEU A 70 -5.38 7.18 -3.08
C LEU A 70 -4.14 7.28 -2.20
N ALA A 71 -4.05 8.34 -1.40
CA ALA A 71 -3.12 8.40 -0.29
C ALA A 71 -3.72 7.60 0.88
N VAL A 72 -2.95 6.66 1.41
CA VAL A 72 -3.41 5.77 2.48
C VAL A 72 -2.38 5.69 3.60
N SER A 73 -2.86 5.34 4.78
CA SER A 73 -2.03 5.07 5.95
C SER A 73 -2.64 3.91 6.72
N SER A 74 -1.82 3.17 7.45
CA SER A 74 -2.32 2.18 8.41
C SER A 74 -3.00 2.86 9.58
N LEU A 75 -3.98 2.19 10.20
CA LEU A 75 -4.53 2.66 11.47
C LEU A 75 -3.45 2.58 12.55
N PRO A 76 -3.32 3.62 13.39
CA PRO A 76 -2.39 3.58 14.50
C PRO A 76 -2.82 2.51 15.50
N VAL A 77 -1.84 1.76 16.02
CA VAL A 77 -2.00 0.77 17.07
C VAL A 77 -1.11 1.21 18.23
N GLU A 78 -1.66 1.22 19.44
CA GLU A 78 -0.88 1.53 20.63
C GLU A 78 0.13 0.41 20.93
N ASP A 79 1.25 0.78 21.52
CA ASP A 79 2.31 -0.17 21.86
C ASP A 79 1.76 -1.32 22.74
N GLY A 80 1.97 -2.56 22.27
CA GLY A 80 1.51 -3.76 22.96
C GLY A 80 0.06 -4.16 22.70
N GLN A 81 -0.67 -3.39 21.88
CA GLN A 81 -2.02 -3.77 21.45
C GLN A 81 -2.00 -4.57 20.15
N ALA A 82 -2.92 -5.52 20.01
CA ALA A 82 -3.16 -6.23 18.78
C ALA A 82 -3.82 -5.30 17.72
N PRO A 83 -3.57 -5.51 16.41
CA PRO A 83 -4.27 -4.80 15.38
C PRO A 83 -5.79 -4.97 15.48
N LEU A 84 -6.54 -3.91 15.17
CA LEU A 84 -7.98 -3.99 15.08
C LEU A 84 -8.37 -4.81 13.85
N LYS A 85 -9.27 -5.79 14.02
CA LYS A 85 -9.65 -6.72 12.96
C LYS A 85 -11.10 -6.63 12.54
N MET A 86 -11.95 -6.05 13.39
CA MET A 86 -13.39 -5.94 13.14
C MET A 86 -13.81 -4.49 12.92
N GLY A 87 -14.76 -4.29 11.99
CA GLY A 87 -15.26 -2.97 11.66
C GLY A 87 -15.85 -2.22 12.86
N TYR A 88 -16.55 -2.91 13.77
CA TYR A 88 -17.12 -2.30 14.97
C TYR A 88 -16.04 -1.77 15.94
N GLU A 89 -14.89 -2.46 16.04
CA GLU A 89 -13.76 -2.00 16.88
C GLU A 89 -13.14 -0.73 16.29
N ILE A 90 -13.04 -0.68 14.96
CA ILE A 90 -12.54 0.48 14.23
C ILE A 90 -13.49 1.65 14.38
N GLU A 91 -14.79 1.41 14.27
CA GLU A 91 -15.82 2.44 14.47
C GLU A 91 -15.79 3.00 15.90
N ASP A 92 -15.67 2.14 16.90
CA ASP A 92 -15.58 2.55 18.31
C ASP A 92 -14.39 3.47 18.59
N GLN A 93 -13.23 3.18 17.98
CA GLN A 93 -12.01 3.95 18.23
C GLN A 93 -11.85 5.16 17.31
N PHE A 94 -12.23 5.05 16.03
CA PHE A 94 -11.95 6.04 15.00
C PHE A 94 -13.19 6.66 14.33
N GLY A 95 -14.39 6.18 14.62
CA GLY A 95 -15.61 6.64 13.98
C GLY A 95 -15.84 8.16 14.09
N HIS A 96 -15.36 8.77 15.16
CA HIS A 96 -15.43 10.23 15.37
C HIS A 96 -14.37 11.01 14.57
N ALA A 97 -13.34 10.34 14.05
CA ALA A 97 -12.21 10.96 13.36
C ALA A 97 -12.25 10.78 11.84
N VAL A 98 -13.20 9.98 11.33
CA VAL A 98 -13.33 9.68 9.89
C VAL A 98 -14.74 10.00 9.40
N ASP A 99 -14.87 10.34 8.13
CA ASP A 99 -16.16 10.67 7.52
C ASP A 99 -16.93 9.41 7.10
N LEU A 100 -16.23 8.34 6.76
CA LEU A 100 -16.81 7.10 6.24
C LEU A 100 -15.98 5.89 6.64
N ILE A 101 -16.65 4.80 7.00
CA ILE A 101 -16.06 3.48 7.20
C ILE A 101 -16.67 2.54 6.17
N VAL A 102 -15.81 1.88 5.38
CA VAL A 102 -16.22 0.81 4.47
C VAL A 102 -15.91 -0.52 5.13
N ASP A 103 -16.93 -1.24 5.54
CA ASP A 103 -16.82 -2.49 6.29
C ASP A 103 -17.58 -3.60 5.53
N MET A 104 -16.90 -4.72 5.31
CA MET A 104 -17.49 -5.91 4.68
C MET A 104 -18.13 -6.87 5.68
N GLY A 105 -18.06 -6.57 6.97
CA GLY A 105 -18.58 -7.44 8.03
C GLY A 105 -17.73 -8.69 8.29
N GLU A 106 -16.53 -8.74 7.74
CA GLU A 106 -15.60 -9.87 7.90
C GLU A 106 -14.42 -9.48 8.79
N GLU A 107 -13.86 -10.48 9.50
CA GLU A 107 -12.65 -10.30 10.26
C GLU A 107 -11.43 -10.12 9.33
N LEU A 108 -10.64 -9.07 9.57
CA LEU A 108 -9.39 -8.84 8.86
C LEU A 108 -8.28 -9.75 9.39
N SER A 109 -7.29 -10.06 8.57
CA SER A 109 -6.13 -10.88 8.98
C SER A 109 -5.28 -10.20 10.06
N GLY A 110 -5.24 -8.88 10.06
CA GLY A 110 -4.34 -8.10 10.91
C GLY A 110 -2.89 -8.13 10.46
N GLU A 111 -2.58 -8.79 9.34
CA GLU A 111 -1.24 -8.86 8.79
C GLU A 111 -0.90 -7.62 7.95
N GLU A 112 0.28 -7.06 8.19
CA GLU A 112 0.79 -5.96 7.40
C GLU A 112 1.38 -6.43 6.08
N SER A 113 1.48 -5.52 5.11
CA SER A 113 2.19 -5.79 3.85
C SER A 113 3.69 -5.95 4.08
N THR A 114 4.34 -6.77 3.27
CA THR A 114 5.79 -6.76 3.11
C THR A 114 6.20 -5.47 2.43
N VAL A 115 7.20 -4.78 2.97
CA VAL A 115 7.71 -3.52 2.43
C VAL A 115 9.06 -3.78 1.77
N ILE A 116 9.13 -3.48 0.50
CA ILE A 116 10.33 -3.61 -0.34
C ILE A 116 10.82 -2.20 -0.70
N ASP A 117 12.09 -1.93 -0.48
CA ASP A 117 12.76 -0.75 -1.04
C ASP A 117 13.40 -1.14 -2.37
N ALA A 118 13.01 -0.46 -3.43
CA ALA A 118 13.51 -0.65 -4.79
C ALA A 118 14.07 0.67 -5.36
N THR A 119 14.61 1.50 -4.49
CA THR A 119 15.40 2.69 -4.88
C THR A 119 16.85 2.30 -5.18
N ASP A 120 17.60 3.19 -5.82
CA ASP A 120 19.06 3.06 -6.04
C ASP A 120 19.52 1.74 -6.73
N ASP A 121 18.72 1.20 -7.66
CA ASP A 121 19.00 -0.06 -8.38
C ASP A 121 19.18 -1.29 -7.46
N SER A 122 18.80 -1.18 -6.20
CA SER A 122 18.79 -2.27 -5.22
C SER A 122 17.37 -2.71 -4.89
N ILE A 123 17.23 -3.96 -4.43
CA ILE A 123 15.96 -4.48 -3.91
C ILE A 123 16.23 -5.03 -2.52
N GLU A 124 15.63 -4.40 -1.51
CA GLU A 124 15.85 -4.74 -0.11
C GLU A 124 14.52 -4.87 0.65
N VAL A 125 14.45 -5.80 1.61
CA VAL A 125 13.29 -5.93 2.50
C VAL A 125 13.44 -4.93 3.65
N VAL A 126 12.53 -3.97 3.71
CA VAL A 126 12.43 -3.02 4.83
C VAL A 126 11.63 -3.62 6.00
N ARG A 127 10.56 -4.35 5.65
CA ARG A 127 9.71 -5.03 6.62
C ARG A 127 9.15 -6.31 6.03
N GLN A 128 9.35 -7.42 6.71
CA GLN A 128 8.66 -8.67 6.37
C GLN A 128 7.23 -8.62 6.89
N GLY A 129 6.27 -8.89 6.03
CA GLY A 129 4.85 -9.01 6.32
C GLY A 129 4.25 -10.22 5.61
N ALA A 130 3.01 -10.13 5.17
CA ALA A 130 2.28 -11.23 4.54
C ALA A 130 2.82 -11.64 3.17
N GLY A 131 3.57 -10.78 2.48
CA GLY A 131 4.14 -11.09 1.16
C GLY A 131 5.43 -11.90 1.24
N ASP A 132 5.54 -12.94 0.42
CA ASP A 132 6.76 -13.76 0.32
C ASP A 132 7.85 -12.98 -0.45
N GLN A 133 8.90 -12.58 0.26
CA GLN A 133 10.02 -11.81 -0.29
C GLN A 133 10.75 -12.52 -1.43
N SER A 134 10.68 -13.85 -1.50
CA SER A 134 11.34 -14.62 -2.55
C SER A 134 10.84 -14.26 -3.96
N LEU A 135 9.66 -13.66 -4.09
CA LEU A 135 9.15 -13.12 -5.35
C LEU A 135 10.06 -12.03 -5.94
N PHE A 136 10.86 -11.37 -5.09
CA PHE A 136 11.83 -10.34 -5.51
C PHE A 136 13.26 -10.90 -5.64
N GLY A 137 13.46 -12.21 -5.49
CA GLY A 137 14.76 -12.85 -5.61
C GLY A 137 15.69 -12.65 -4.41
N ILE A 138 15.11 -12.32 -3.27
CA ILE A 138 15.84 -12.04 -2.02
C ILE A 138 15.34 -12.86 -0.85
#